data_bf617742fcc67608343f6cce57063cf4
#
_entry.id   bf617742fcc67608343f6cce57063cf4
#
_cell.length_a   1.000
_cell.length_b   1.000
_cell.length_c   1.000
_cell.angle_alpha   90.00
_cell.angle_beta   90.00
_cell.angle_gamma   90.00
#
_symmetry.space_group_name_H-M   'P 1'
#
loop_
_entity.id
_entity.type
_entity.pdbx_description
1 polymer ?
#
loop_
_entity_poly.entity_id
_entity_poly.type
_entity_poly.pdbx_seq_one_letter_code
_entity_poly.pdbx_strand_id
1 'polypeptide(L)'
;MAAQDRQFSAHTGPPGIDDLGALLRTCGLRLNAAQIEQLWLYHCLLREHNPELNLTRVHNFANMVLKLYVDSILPADMVPLPSPLLDLGSGPGMPGIPLKIYRPDIEMLLGESRGKRVDFLHLAVERLGLKGIRVVAGRIAAHFEEPVAGVITRAVEPVTETLERVRGCLAAGGQVLFMKGPHCDAEIATAGERFKGAYALCLDRPYSIPHTRHQRRLLVYRRLDEPLYSRKAKAMIEHPVRTIASGQNTHFKEMKKLLTGRGVRKGGKALVSGGKPVGEILANHPDRCEAWISSAGQAPPPPHSPPQLMWFQLDPGLFDELDVSGTHAPLLLIRLPEIPEWHPTEGFPAGCSVLIPFQDPENVGAAIRSAAAFGAAQAILLAESAHPFHPKALRASGGAVLSLSLRQGPALGDLPENLPIVALSAQGPDIRAAAFPPAFGLLAGLEGPGLPEPWRSRAVSIPIRAEVESLNAAAATAVALYEWRRREGGSGG
;
A
#
# COMPACT_ATOMS: atom_id res chain seq x y z
N MET A 1 14.47 36.88 -4.01
CA MET A 1 14.67 35.62 -4.75
C MET A 1 15.60 35.75 -5.97
N ALA A 2 15.92 36.91 -6.45
CA ALA A 2 16.80 37.10 -7.65
C ALA A 2 18.32 37.22 -7.37
N ALA A 3 18.77 37.22 -6.12
CA ALA A 3 20.17 37.45 -5.78
C ALA A 3 21.06 36.19 -5.67
N GLN A 4 20.44 34.99 -5.52
CA GLN A 4 21.21 33.75 -5.41
C GLN A 4 21.54 33.09 -6.76
N ASP A 5 20.84 33.46 -7.85
CA ASP A 5 21.09 32.92 -9.19
C ASP A 5 22.31 33.54 -9.88
N ARG A 6 22.80 34.70 -9.42
CA ARG A 6 23.94 35.42 -10.03
C ARG A 6 25.31 34.92 -9.61
N GLN A 7 25.37 34.00 -8.62
CA GLN A 7 26.67 33.58 -8.06
C GLN A 7 27.37 32.46 -8.85
N PHE A 8 26.67 31.79 -9.79
CA PHE A 8 27.16 30.60 -10.50
C PHE A 8 27.09 30.67 -12.03
N SER A 9 26.65 31.79 -12.64
CA SER A 9 26.63 31.94 -14.09
C SER A 9 27.63 33.07 -14.50
N ALA A 10 28.60 32.69 -15.27
CA ALA A 10 29.50 33.63 -15.93
C ALA A 10 28.90 34.28 -17.19
N HIS A 11 27.72 33.83 -17.61
CA HIS A 11 27.02 34.24 -18.82
C HIS A 11 25.67 34.86 -18.54
N THR A 12 25.29 35.88 -19.33
CA THR A 12 23.99 36.58 -19.25
C THR A 12 22.86 35.82 -19.95
N GLY A 13 23.11 34.59 -20.46
CA GLY A 13 22.17 33.73 -21.16
C GLY A 13 21.55 32.61 -20.27
N PRO A 14 20.64 31.81 -20.83
CA PRO A 14 20.12 30.63 -20.15
C PRO A 14 21.27 29.65 -19.86
N PRO A 15 21.19 28.91 -18.70
CA PRO A 15 22.23 27.96 -18.31
C PRO A 15 22.43 26.87 -19.36
N GLY A 16 23.69 26.47 -19.59
CA GLY A 16 24.09 25.46 -20.56
C GLY A 16 24.83 24.28 -19.92
N ILE A 17 25.33 23.39 -20.79
CA ILE A 17 26.10 22.21 -20.39
C ILE A 17 27.40 22.59 -19.65
N ASP A 18 28.02 23.69 -20.00
CA ASP A 18 29.25 24.18 -19.36
C ASP A 18 28.99 24.63 -17.94
N ASP A 19 27.84 25.29 -17.69
CA ASP A 19 27.39 25.70 -16.36
C ASP A 19 27.12 24.49 -15.48
N LEU A 20 26.50 23.40 -16.03
CA LEU A 20 26.33 22.15 -15.34
C LEU A 20 27.69 21.56 -14.93
N GLY A 21 28.62 21.43 -15.86
CA GLY A 21 29.95 20.89 -15.59
C GLY A 21 30.74 21.74 -14.58
N ALA A 22 30.66 23.07 -14.67
CA ALA A 22 31.28 23.98 -13.72
C ALA A 22 30.73 23.79 -12.31
N LEU A 23 29.38 23.73 -12.15
CA LEU A 23 28.74 23.58 -10.86
C LEU A 23 29.04 22.21 -10.22
N LEU A 24 29.08 21.13 -11.00
CA LEU A 24 29.48 19.80 -10.51
C LEU A 24 30.93 19.81 -9.98
N ARG A 25 31.85 20.46 -10.69
CA ARG A 25 33.25 20.59 -10.25
C ARG A 25 33.38 21.37 -8.93
N THR A 26 32.61 22.46 -8.75
CA THR A 26 32.60 23.17 -7.47
C THR A 26 32.10 22.34 -6.30
N CYS A 27 31.28 21.32 -6.59
CA CYS A 27 30.82 20.35 -5.59
C CYS A 27 31.80 19.18 -5.36
N GLY A 28 32.99 19.20 -5.99
CA GLY A 28 34.00 18.14 -5.88
C GLY A 28 33.77 16.93 -6.75
N LEU A 29 32.69 16.90 -7.57
CA LEU A 29 32.36 15.78 -8.44
C LEU A 29 33.14 15.86 -9.76
N ARG A 30 33.81 14.77 -10.13
CA ARG A 30 34.59 14.64 -11.36
C ARG A 30 33.87 13.70 -12.34
N LEU A 31 33.19 14.29 -13.31
CA LEU A 31 32.57 13.60 -14.42
C LEU A 31 33.38 13.86 -15.69
N ASN A 32 33.50 12.85 -16.55
CA ASN A 32 34.09 13.04 -17.90
C ASN A 32 33.07 13.71 -18.83
N ALA A 33 33.55 14.10 -20.04
CA ALA A 33 32.72 14.83 -21.00
C ALA A 33 31.42 14.06 -21.37
N ALA A 34 31.50 12.76 -21.63
CA ALA A 34 30.34 11.94 -21.97
C ALA A 34 29.31 11.84 -20.83
N GLN A 35 29.80 11.76 -19.59
CA GLN A 35 28.92 11.76 -18.39
C GLN A 35 28.22 13.11 -18.21
N ILE A 36 28.92 14.24 -18.49
CA ILE A 36 28.33 15.56 -18.43
C ILE A 36 27.27 15.73 -19.52
N GLU A 37 27.54 15.25 -20.74
CA GLU A 37 26.59 15.24 -21.85
C GLU A 37 25.33 14.42 -21.52
N GLN A 38 25.50 13.22 -20.97
CA GLN A 38 24.38 12.39 -20.53
C GLN A 38 23.56 13.07 -19.43
N LEU A 39 24.20 13.67 -18.43
CA LEU A 39 23.50 14.36 -17.36
C LEU A 39 22.80 15.64 -17.84
N TRP A 40 23.38 16.33 -18.82
CA TRP A 40 22.74 17.47 -19.47
C TRP A 40 21.52 17.05 -20.30
N LEU A 41 21.62 15.99 -21.08
CA LEU A 41 20.49 15.44 -21.81
C LEU A 41 19.36 15.00 -20.84
N TYR A 42 19.72 14.36 -19.74
CA TYR A 42 18.76 14.02 -18.69
C TYR A 42 18.08 15.27 -18.10
N HIS A 43 18.83 16.34 -17.87
CA HIS A 43 18.28 17.62 -17.42
C HIS A 43 17.26 18.19 -18.43
N CYS A 44 17.58 18.16 -19.72
CA CYS A 44 16.66 18.61 -20.77
C CYS A 44 15.38 17.77 -20.80
N LEU A 45 15.48 16.44 -20.76
CA LEU A 45 14.32 15.55 -20.72
C LEU A 45 13.44 15.81 -19.49
N LEU A 46 14.04 16.00 -18.32
CA LEU A 46 13.28 16.32 -17.11
C LEU A 46 12.50 17.63 -17.28
N ARG A 47 13.12 18.66 -17.84
CA ARG A 47 12.45 19.96 -18.04
C ARG A 47 11.37 19.91 -19.09
N GLU A 48 11.58 19.17 -20.16
CA GLU A 48 10.62 18.98 -21.25
C GLU A 48 9.35 18.29 -20.73
N HIS A 49 9.49 17.21 -19.97
CA HIS A 49 8.34 16.39 -19.53
C HIS A 49 7.74 16.82 -18.18
N ASN A 50 8.40 17.70 -17.44
CA ASN A 50 7.94 18.10 -16.10
C ASN A 50 6.55 18.78 -16.09
N PRO A 51 6.17 19.63 -17.05
CA PRO A 51 4.85 20.28 -17.06
C PRO A 51 3.68 19.29 -17.09
N GLU A 52 3.84 18.16 -17.78
CA GLU A 52 2.78 17.15 -17.95
C GLU A 52 2.83 16.08 -16.86
N LEU A 53 4.03 15.69 -16.42
CA LEU A 53 4.23 14.52 -15.57
C LEU A 53 4.47 14.86 -14.09
N ASN A 54 4.68 16.13 -13.75
CA ASN A 54 5.02 16.58 -12.38
C ASN A 54 6.17 15.76 -11.77
N LEU A 55 7.25 15.63 -12.51
CA LEU A 55 8.43 14.84 -12.15
C LEU A 55 9.19 15.43 -10.97
N THR A 56 9.29 16.76 -10.91
CA THR A 56 9.95 17.50 -9.84
C THR A 56 9.29 18.85 -9.57
N ARG A 57 9.36 19.29 -8.31
CA ARG A 57 8.96 20.65 -7.88
C ARG A 57 10.12 21.64 -7.91
N VAL A 58 11.32 21.19 -8.25
CA VAL A 58 12.52 22.03 -8.33
C VAL A 58 12.66 22.52 -9.76
N HIS A 59 12.53 23.83 -9.98
CA HIS A 59 12.52 24.42 -11.33
C HIS A 59 13.77 25.26 -11.64
N ASN A 60 14.42 25.78 -10.61
CA ASN A 60 15.65 26.58 -10.76
C ASN A 60 16.83 25.67 -11.10
N PHE A 61 17.62 26.04 -12.10
CA PHE A 61 18.73 25.24 -12.62
C PHE A 61 19.73 24.83 -11.53
N ALA A 62 20.29 25.78 -10.79
CA ALA A 62 21.28 25.51 -9.76
C ALA A 62 20.72 24.58 -8.68
N ASN A 63 19.46 24.80 -8.26
CA ASN A 63 18.79 23.92 -7.31
C ASN A 63 18.54 22.51 -7.88
N MET A 64 18.23 22.36 -9.19
CA MET A 64 18.12 21.06 -9.84
C MET A 64 19.46 20.33 -9.79
N VAL A 65 20.53 20.99 -10.17
CA VAL A 65 21.88 20.40 -10.15
C VAL A 65 22.25 19.98 -8.71
N LEU A 66 22.13 20.88 -7.76
CA LEU A 66 22.58 20.62 -6.38
C LEU A 66 21.70 19.61 -5.64
N LYS A 67 20.39 19.80 -5.66
CA LYS A 67 19.44 19.01 -4.84
C LYS A 67 18.97 17.72 -5.50
N LEU A 68 19.10 17.59 -6.83
CA LEU A 68 18.68 16.40 -7.53
C LEU A 68 19.91 15.57 -7.98
N TYR A 69 20.88 16.16 -8.68
CA TYR A 69 21.98 15.39 -9.26
C TYR A 69 23.14 15.21 -8.27
N VAL A 70 23.64 16.29 -7.68
CA VAL A 70 24.73 16.22 -6.70
C VAL A 70 24.31 15.38 -5.50
N ASP A 71 23.13 15.66 -4.89
CA ASP A 71 22.59 14.87 -3.77
C ASP A 71 22.51 13.37 -4.13
N SER A 72 22.10 13.03 -5.37
CA SER A 72 22.01 11.65 -5.84
C SER A 72 23.38 10.96 -5.97
N ILE A 73 24.43 11.69 -6.34
CA ILE A 73 25.75 11.12 -6.62
C ILE A 73 26.60 11.00 -5.36
N LEU A 74 26.46 11.90 -4.39
CA LEU A 74 27.28 11.93 -3.19
C LEU A 74 27.42 10.59 -2.44
N PRO A 75 26.37 9.74 -2.33
CA PRO A 75 26.55 8.43 -1.70
C PRO A 75 27.63 7.55 -2.33
N ALA A 76 27.91 7.69 -3.64
CA ALA A 76 28.93 6.91 -4.34
C ALA A 76 30.37 7.27 -3.90
N ASP A 77 30.59 8.48 -3.39
CA ASP A 77 31.88 8.92 -2.86
C ASP A 77 32.01 8.61 -1.35
N MET A 78 30.90 8.28 -0.71
CA MET A 78 30.87 8.02 0.74
C MET A 78 31.02 6.55 1.09
N VAL A 79 30.49 5.66 0.23
CA VAL A 79 30.50 4.21 0.44
C VAL A 79 30.63 3.46 -0.90
N PRO A 80 31.24 2.27 -0.91
CA PRO A 80 31.17 1.36 -2.07
C PRO A 80 29.70 1.04 -2.36
N LEU A 81 29.29 1.22 -3.61
CA LEU A 81 27.93 0.86 -4.03
C LEU A 81 27.85 -0.62 -4.38
N PRO A 82 26.89 -1.35 -3.84
CA PRO A 82 26.65 -2.75 -4.23
C PRO A 82 26.09 -2.85 -5.66
N SER A 83 26.34 -3.97 -6.33
CA SER A 83 25.82 -4.27 -7.66
C SER A 83 25.34 -5.74 -7.71
N PRO A 84 24.12 -6.03 -8.18
CA PRO A 84 23.09 -5.10 -8.65
C PRO A 84 22.52 -4.19 -7.55
N LEU A 85 22.22 -2.92 -7.91
CA LEU A 85 21.64 -1.92 -7.01
C LEU A 85 20.21 -1.56 -7.46
N LEU A 86 19.24 -1.72 -6.57
CA LEU A 86 17.85 -1.32 -6.79
C LEU A 86 17.61 0.10 -6.24
N ASP A 87 17.24 1.04 -7.10
CA ASP A 87 16.68 2.33 -6.69
C ASP A 87 15.19 2.14 -6.39
N LEU A 88 14.83 2.16 -5.10
CA LEU A 88 13.47 1.91 -4.65
C LEU A 88 12.65 3.20 -4.64
N GLY A 89 11.63 3.25 -5.51
CA GLY A 89 10.80 4.43 -5.70
C GLY A 89 11.54 5.52 -6.48
N SER A 90 12.11 5.15 -7.62
CA SER A 90 12.97 6.00 -8.45
C SER A 90 12.34 7.33 -8.84
N GLY A 91 11.00 7.41 -8.88
CA GLY A 91 10.30 8.61 -9.30
C GLY A 91 10.69 9.03 -10.72
N PRO A 92 11.29 10.22 -10.89
CA PRO A 92 11.83 10.63 -12.20
C PRO A 92 13.19 9.96 -12.53
N GLY A 93 13.68 9.02 -11.73
CA GLY A 93 14.97 8.35 -11.88
C GLY A 93 16.02 8.79 -10.87
N MET A 94 15.61 9.23 -9.69
CA MET A 94 16.54 9.73 -8.64
C MET A 94 16.45 8.95 -7.35
N PRO A 95 17.56 8.43 -6.85
CA PRO A 95 18.95 8.76 -7.25
C PRO A 95 19.52 7.93 -8.42
N GLY A 96 18.81 6.93 -8.94
CA GLY A 96 19.34 5.90 -9.83
C GLY A 96 20.01 6.39 -11.11
N ILE A 97 19.36 7.26 -11.90
CA ILE A 97 19.93 7.73 -13.19
C ILE A 97 21.21 8.55 -12.99
N PRO A 98 21.28 9.59 -12.13
CA PRO A 98 22.52 10.30 -11.87
C PRO A 98 23.63 9.39 -11.31
N LEU A 99 23.31 8.44 -10.42
CA LEU A 99 24.27 7.44 -9.93
C LEU A 99 24.80 6.56 -11.05
N LYS A 100 23.94 6.08 -11.95
CA LYS A 100 24.32 5.23 -13.08
C LYS A 100 25.22 5.98 -14.08
N ILE A 101 24.93 7.25 -14.33
CA ILE A 101 25.81 8.11 -15.16
C ILE A 101 27.19 8.25 -14.50
N TYR A 102 27.23 8.49 -13.19
CA TYR A 102 28.48 8.65 -12.44
C TYR A 102 29.25 7.32 -12.28
N ARG A 103 28.52 6.21 -12.05
CA ARG A 103 29.07 4.84 -11.87
C ARG A 103 28.53 3.91 -12.94
N PRO A 104 29.04 3.97 -14.17
CA PRO A 104 28.57 3.15 -15.29
C PRO A 104 28.86 1.66 -15.10
N ASP A 105 29.75 1.31 -14.16
CA ASP A 105 30.14 -0.06 -13.83
C ASP A 105 29.10 -0.85 -13.02
N ILE A 106 28.18 -0.18 -12.31
CA ILE A 106 27.17 -0.89 -11.51
C ILE A 106 25.94 -1.28 -12.36
N GLU A 107 25.37 -2.43 -12.07
CA GLU A 107 24.05 -2.80 -12.58
C GLU A 107 22.97 -2.12 -11.74
N MET A 108 22.00 -1.49 -12.41
CA MET A 108 20.97 -0.66 -11.77
C MET A 108 19.56 -1.13 -12.15
N LEU A 109 18.70 -1.23 -11.14
CA LEU A 109 17.26 -1.44 -11.32
C LEU A 109 16.52 -0.20 -10.84
N LEU A 110 15.64 0.35 -11.67
CA LEU A 110 14.79 1.49 -11.31
C LEU A 110 13.38 0.99 -10.97
N GLY A 111 13.04 0.93 -9.69
CA GLY A 111 11.72 0.47 -9.21
C GLY A 111 10.73 1.63 -9.11
N GLU A 112 9.68 1.66 -9.93
CA GLU A 112 8.65 2.69 -9.89
C GLU A 112 7.26 2.09 -10.15
N SER A 113 6.26 2.53 -9.35
CA SER A 113 4.89 1.99 -9.41
C SER A 113 3.93 2.80 -10.27
N ARG A 114 4.25 4.05 -10.58
CA ARG A 114 3.36 4.95 -11.32
C ARG A 114 3.63 4.84 -12.82
N GLY A 115 2.65 4.35 -13.61
CA GLY A 115 2.79 4.09 -15.03
C GLY A 115 3.43 5.23 -15.83
N LYS A 116 2.90 6.45 -15.74
CA LYS A 116 3.47 7.62 -16.42
C LYS A 116 4.95 7.91 -16.11
N ARG A 117 5.41 7.58 -14.88
CA ARG A 117 6.82 7.71 -14.51
C ARG A 117 7.65 6.55 -15.04
N VAL A 118 7.08 5.35 -15.07
CA VAL A 118 7.69 4.17 -15.71
C VAL A 118 7.96 4.46 -17.17
N ASP A 119 6.99 5.03 -17.90
CA ASP A 119 7.15 5.41 -19.31
C ASP A 119 8.27 6.44 -19.50
N PHE A 120 8.32 7.45 -18.61
CA PHE A 120 9.41 8.44 -18.62
C PHE A 120 10.77 7.80 -18.34
N LEU A 121 10.86 6.85 -17.40
CA LEU A 121 12.11 6.15 -17.09
C LEU A 121 12.62 5.33 -18.29
N HIS A 122 11.73 4.64 -19.00
CA HIS A 122 12.07 3.92 -20.22
C HIS A 122 12.61 4.88 -21.29
N LEU A 123 11.91 6.00 -21.55
CA LEU A 123 12.35 7.04 -22.47
C LEU A 123 13.73 7.59 -22.07
N ALA A 124 13.92 7.92 -20.79
CA ALA A 124 15.19 8.48 -20.33
C ALA A 124 16.35 7.49 -20.47
N VAL A 125 16.17 6.23 -20.09
CA VAL A 125 17.20 5.18 -20.22
C VAL A 125 17.59 4.98 -21.69
N GLU A 126 16.63 4.92 -22.58
CA GLU A 126 16.85 4.78 -24.03
C GLU A 126 17.58 5.99 -24.62
N ARG A 127 17.07 7.20 -24.38
CA ARG A 127 17.64 8.44 -24.94
C ARG A 127 19.04 8.73 -24.43
N LEU A 128 19.35 8.35 -23.18
CA LEU A 128 20.68 8.49 -22.60
C LEU A 128 21.66 7.39 -23.03
N GLY A 129 21.18 6.35 -23.70
CA GLY A 129 22.00 5.20 -24.12
C GLY A 129 22.63 4.45 -22.95
N LEU A 130 22.01 4.45 -21.76
CA LEU A 130 22.55 3.81 -20.58
C LEU A 130 22.49 2.30 -20.70
N LYS A 131 23.61 1.63 -20.39
CA LYS A 131 23.73 0.15 -20.39
C LYS A 131 23.80 -0.37 -18.96
N GLY A 132 23.33 -1.62 -18.75
CA GLY A 132 23.31 -2.21 -17.41
C GLY A 132 22.36 -1.47 -16.43
N ILE A 133 21.28 -0.94 -16.97
CA ILE A 133 20.19 -0.32 -16.22
C ILE A 133 18.86 -0.74 -16.85
N ARG A 134 17.86 -1.03 -16.02
CA ARG A 134 16.52 -1.39 -16.47
C ARG A 134 15.45 -0.89 -15.52
N VAL A 135 14.26 -0.70 -16.05
CA VAL A 135 13.10 -0.26 -15.29
C VAL A 135 12.29 -1.48 -14.84
N VAL A 136 11.93 -1.49 -13.55
CA VAL A 136 11.05 -2.48 -12.94
C VAL A 136 9.73 -1.78 -12.65
N ALA A 137 8.75 -2.03 -13.52
CA ALA A 137 7.42 -1.46 -13.39
C ALA A 137 6.63 -2.15 -12.28
N GLY A 138 5.94 -1.38 -11.44
CA GLY A 138 5.12 -1.87 -10.36
C GLY A 138 5.72 -1.62 -8.97
N ARG A 139 4.97 -2.04 -7.95
CA ARG A 139 5.40 -1.86 -6.57
C ARG A 139 6.38 -2.97 -6.19
N ILE A 140 7.62 -2.61 -5.90
CA ILE A 140 8.55 -3.54 -5.25
C ILE A 140 7.94 -3.90 -3.89
N ALA A 141 7.68 -5.17 -3.70
CA ALA A 141 7.08 -5.72 -2.49
C ALA A 141 7.86 -6.97 -2.07
N ALA A 142 7.50 -7.57 -0.95
CA ALA A 142 8.19 -8.74 -0.40
C ALA A 142 8.25 -9.96 -1.36
N HIS A 143 7.40 -9.98 -2.38
CA HIS A 143 7.39 -11.00 -3.44
C HIS A 143 8.21 -10.64 -4.69
N PHE A 144 8.90 -9.51 -4.69
CA PHE A 144 9.87 -9.22 -5.74
C PHE A 144 11.07 -10.16 -5.56
N GLU A 145 11.21 -11.12 -6.45
CA GLU A 145 12.08 -12.30 -6.26
C GLU A 145 13.47 -12.12 -6.86
N GLU A 146 13.71 -11.07 -7.63
CA GLU A 146 15.02 -10.86 -8.21
C GLU A 146 16.01 -10.38 -7.15
N PRO A 147 17.05 -11.17 -6.87
CA PRO A 147 18.00 -10.83 -5.82
C PRO A 147 18.86 -9.64 -6.22
N VAL A 148 19.00 -8.67 -5.32
CA VAL A 148 19.88 -7.52 -5.45
C VAL A 148 20.90 -7.50 -4.33
N ALA A 149 22.13 -7.03 -4.65
CA ALA A 149 23.19 -6.86 -3.65
C ALA A 149 22.96 -5.60 -2.80
N GLY A 150 22.19 -4.65 -3.31
CA GLY A 150 21.85 -3.47 -2.56
C GLY A 150 20.57 -2.78 -2.99
N VAL A 151 20.07 -1.94 -2.10
CA VAL A 151 18.93 -1.07 -2.33
C VAL A 151 19.33 0.35 -1.94
N ILE A 152 19.00 1.33 -2.75
CA ILE A 152 19.09 2.74 -2.40
C ILE A 152 17.71 3.37 -2.47
N THR A 153 17.43 4.29 -1.53
CA THR A 153 16.13 4.98 -1.52
C THR A 153 16.27 6.40 -0.98
N ARG A 154 15.48 7.33 -1.55
CA ARG A 154 15.43 8.72 -1.15
C ARG A 154 13.99 9.15 -0.87
N ALA A 155 13.68 9.42 0.41
CA ALA A 155 12.41 10.01 0.87
C ALA A 155 11.14 9.26 0.42
N VAL A 156 11.19 7.92 0.38
CA VAL A 156 10.04 7.10 -0.04
C VAL A 156 9.15 6.75 1.15
N GLU A 157 9.74 6.19 2.22
CA GLU A 157 9.02 5.71 3.40
C GLU A 157 9.93 5.61 4.63
N PRO A 158 9.40 5.32 5.83
CA PRO A 158 10.21 5.07 7.03
C PRO A 158 11.21 3.92 6.84
N VAL A 159 12.31 3.95 7.63
CA VAL A 159 13.37 2.92 7.58
C VAL A 159 12.81 1.53 7.78
N THR A 160 11.93 1.35 8.77
CA THR A 160 11.32 0.06 9.10
C THR A 160 10.50 -0.55 7.97
N GLU A 161 9.74 0.29 7.26
CA GLU A 161 8.91 -0.17 6.14
C GLU A 161 9.76 -0.59 4.95
N THR A 162 10.82 0.16 4.66
CA THR A 162 11.76 -0.20 3.60
C THR A 162 12.49 -1.52 3.93
N LEU A 163 13.04 -1.68 5.14
CA LEU A 163 13.74 -2.91 5.54
C LEU A 163 12.84 -4.15 5.43
N GLU A 164 11.58 -4.03 5.83
CA GLU A 164 10.60 -5.11 5.67
C GLU A 164 10.32 -5.40 4.19
N ARG A 165 10.10 -4.35 3.40
CA ARG A 165 9.76 -4.44 1.98
C ARG A 165 10.82 -5.13 1.14
N VAL A 166 12.10 -4.81 1.38
CA VAL A 166 13.22 -5.33 0.59
C VAL A 166 13.76 -6.67 1.09
N ARG A 167 13.19 -7.19 2.17
CA ARG A 167 13.64 -8.45 2.78
C ARG A 167 13.55 -9.63 1.82
N GLY A 168 12.60 -9.61 0.89
CA GLY A 168 12.42 -10.66 -0.13
C GLY A 168 13.53 -10.68 -1.20
N CYS A 169 13.99 -9.52 -1.63
CA CYS A 169 14.91 -9.36 -2.75
C CYS A 169 16.35 -9.03 -2.35
N LEU A 170 16.60 -8.48 -1.16
CA LEU A 170 17.97 -8.17 -0.74
C LEU A 170 18.74 -9.44 -0.39
N ALA A 171 19.89 -9.65 -1.02
CA ALA A 171 20.77 -10.79 -0.75
C ALA A 171 21.30 -10.80 0.70
N ALA A 172 21.70 -11.96 1.21
CA ALA A 172 22.41 -12.05 2.49
C ALA A 172 23.70 -11.22 2.43
N GLY A 173 23.97 -10.44 3.48
CA GLY A 173 25.08 -9.49 3.47
C GLY A 173 24.83 -8.24 2.61
N GLY A 174 23.72 -8.17 1.88
CA GLY A 174 23.33 -7.03 1.06
C GLY A 174 23.07 -5.78 1.88
N GLN A 175 23.09 -4.63 1.24
CA GLN A 175 23.03 -3.33 1.91
C GLN A 175 21.81 -2.52 1.50
N VAL A 176 21.22 -1.79 2.44
CA VAL A 176 20.19 -0.79 2.18
C VAL A 176 20.74 0.58 2.54
N LEU A 177 20.80 1.46 1.53
CA LEU A 177 21.30 2.83 1.62
C LEU A 177 20.11 3.78 1.71
N PHE A 178 19.96 4.48 2.81
CA PHE A 178 18.92 5.48 3.02
C PHE A 178 19.48 6.89 2.94
N MET A 179 18.93 7.68 2.02
CA MET A 179 19.21 9.12 1.93
C MET A 179 18.13 9.87 2.71
N LYS A 180 18.39 10.16 3.99
CA LYS A 180 17.42 10.75 4.91
C LYS A 180 17.70 12.23 5.19
N GLY A 181 16.71 12.91 5.76
CA GLY A 181 16.89 14.19 6.42
C GLY A 181 17.65 14.05 7.75
N PRO A 182 18.06 15.16 8.39
CA PRO A 182 18.88 15.11 9.60
C PRO A 182 18.15 14.51 10.82
N HIS A 183 16.82 14.60 10.88
CA HIS A 183 16.02 14.17 12.02
C HIS A 183 15.40 12.78 11.78
N CYS A 184 16.20 11.72 11.89
CA CYS A 184 15.75 10.34 11.68
C CYS A 184 16.12 9.40 12.85
N ASP A 185 16.47 9.94 14.02
CA ASP A 185 16.91 9.15 15.17
C ASP A 185 15.81 8.20 15.68
N ALA A 186 14.56 8.64 15.69
CA ALA A 186 13.42 7.81 16.08
C ALA A 186 13.23 6.61 15.13
N GLU A 187 13.43 6.82 13.81
CA GLU A 187 13.35 5.73 12.81
C GLU A 187 14.49 4.72 13.01
N ILE A 188 15.70 5.21 13.34
CA ILE A 188 16.88 4.36 13.61
C ILE A 188 16.64 3.50 14.85
N ALA A 189 16.17 4.12 15.94
CA ALA A 189 15.88 3.41 17.19
C ALA A 189 14.82 2.31 16.97
N THR A 190 13.71 2.66 16.34
CA THR A 190 12.63 1.70 16.00
C THR A 190 13.12 0.56 15.11
N ALA A 191 13.96 0.87 14.12
CA ALA A 191 14.54 -0.15 13.24
C ALA A 191 15.49 -1.09 13.99
N GLY A 192 16.31 -0.54 14.91
CA GLY A 192 17.24 -1.31 15.74
C GLY A 192 16.53 -2.32 16.66
N GLU A 193 15.39 -1.93 17.22
CA GLU A 193 14.56 -2.82 18.04
C GLU A 193 13.86 -3.89 17.19
N ARG A 194 13.14 -3.44 16.14
CA ARG A 194 12.29 -4.33 15.32
C ARG A 194 13.08 -5.36 14.53
N PHE A 195 14.26 -5.00 14.05
CA PHE A 195 15.08 -5.84 13.17
C PHE A 195 16.37 -6.34 13.83
N LYS A 196 16.39 -6.43 15.15
CA LYS A 196 17.51 -6.98 15.91
C LYS A 196 17.88 -8.38 15.40
N GLY A 197 19.15 -8.56 15.00
CA GLY A 197 19.65 -9.83 14.45
C GLY A 197 19.34 -10.06 12.96
N ALA A 198 18.46 -9.27 12.33
CA ALA A 198 18.17 -9.36 10.90
C ALA A 198 18.94 -8.32 10.08
N TYR A 199 19.13 -7.13 10.64
CA TYR A 199 19.91 -6.06 10.02
C TYR A 199 20.85 -5.42 11.05
N ALA A 200 22.01 -4.94 10.60
CA ALA A 200 22.91 -4.10 11.37
C ALA A 200 23.06 -2.74 10.71
N LEU A 201 22.96 -1.67 11.49
CA LEU A 201 23.35 -0.33 11.04
C LEU A 201 24.88 -0.27 10.98
N CYS A 202 25.45 -0.23 9.77
CA CYS A 202 26.88 -0.23 9.53
C CYS A 202 27.46 1.16 9.34
N LEU A 203 26.63 2.12 8.89
CA LEU A 203 27.01 3.52 8.72
C LEU A 203 25.85 4.42 9.06
N ASP A 204 26.18 5.49 9.77
CA ASP A 204 25.31 6.62 10.03
C ASP A 204 26.16 7.88 9.87
N ARG A 205 26.07 8.51 8.72
CA ARG A 205 26.97 9.59 8.33
C ARG A 205 26.19 10.84 7.92
N PRO A 206 26.27 11.94 8.68
CA PRO A 206 25.75 13.22 8.24
C PRO A 206 26.59 13.78 7.08
N TYR A 207 25.92 14.44 6.13
CA TYR A 207 26.56 15.17 5.05
C TYR A 207 25.73 16.40 4.66
N SER A 208 26.38 17.35 4.01
CA SER A 208 25.75 18.56 3.50
C SER A 208 25.73 18.51 1.98
N ILE A 209 24.64 18.97 1.36
CA ILE A 209 24.65 19.21 -0.08
C ILE A 209 25.49 20.50 -0.31
N PRO A 210 26.61 20.43 -1.05
CA PRO A 210 27.50 21.59 -1.28
C PRO A 210 26.71 22.82 -1.77
N HIS A 211 27.14 24.00 -1.36
CA HIS A 211 26.52 25.28 -1.71
C HIS A 211 25.07 25.45 -1.31
N THR A 212 24.56 24.61 -0.38
CA THR A 212 23.21 24.70 0.17
C THR A 212 23.21 24.63 1.70
N ARG A 213 22.08 24.97 2.32
CA ARG A 213 21.86 24.76 3.77
C ARG A 213 21.28 23.39 4.09
N HIS A 214 21.13 22.51 3.09
CA HIS A 214 20.49 21.24 3.27
C HIS A 214 21.44 20.22 3.87
N GLN A 215 21.09 19.79 5.08
CA GLN A 215 21.73 18.68 5.77
C GLN A 215 21.05 17.38 5.41
N ARG A 216 21.82 16.32 5.25
CA ARG A 216 21.40 14.96 4.95
C ARG A 216 22.08 13.97 5.88
N ARG A 217 21.60 12.76 5.87
CA ARG A 217 22.16 11.64 6.62
C ARG A 217 22.11 10.39 5.75
N LEU A 218 23.25 9.77 5.52
CA LEU A 218 23.37 8.49 4.84
C LEU A 218 23.41 7.39 5.88
N LEU A 219 22.36 6.55 5.89
CA LEU A 219 22.33 5.35 6.72
C LEU A 219 22.56 4.14 5.84
N VAL A 220 23.41 3.21 6.29
CA VAL A 220 23.63 1.93 5.60
C VAL A 220 23.33 0.80 6.57
N TYR A 221 22.31 0.04 6.26
CA TYR A 221 21.97 -1.19 6.95
C TYR A 221 22.50 -2.38 6.15
N ARG A 222 23.14 -3.32 6.82
CA ARG A 222 23.55 -4.60 6.23
C ARG A 222 22.61 -5.69 6.71
N ARG A 223 22.13 -6.52 5.79
CA ARG A 223 21.37 -7.70 6.11
C ARG A 223 22.28 -8.76 6.73
N LEU A 224 21.92 -9.29 7.91
CA LEU A 224 22.71 -10.29 8.67
C LEU A 224 22.20 -11.70 8.47
N ASP A 225 20.87 -11.85 8.35
CA ASP A 225 20.25 -13.16 8.17
C ASP A 225 20.40 -13.66 6.72
N GLU A 226 20.36 -14.96 6.56
CA GLU A 226 20.20 -15.53 5.21
C GLU A 226 18.86 -15.04 4.61
N PRO A 227 18.81 -14.75 3.29
CA PRO A 227 17.56 -14.43 2.62
C PRO A 227 16.53 -15.51 2.96
N LEU A 228 15.29 -15.11 3.25
CA LEU A 228 14.19 -16.07 3.33
C LEU A 228 14.17 -17.00 2.10
N TYR A 229 14.70 -16.50 0.99
CA TYR A 229 14.84 -17.23 -0.27
C TYR A 229 15.92 -18.34 -0.22
N SER A 230 17.06 -18.13 0.43
CA SER A 230 18.14 -19.15 0.47
C SER A 230 17.83 -20.30 1.43
N ARG A 231 17.04 -20.06 2.49
CA ARG A 231 16.51 -21.14 3.33
C ARG A 231 15.48 -22.00 2.61
N LYS A 232 14.81 -21.46 1.57
CA LYS A 232 13.75 -22.15 0.80
C LYS A 232 14.24 -22.74 -0.52
N ALA A 233 15.33 -22.27 -1.10
CA ALA A 233 15.94 -22.92 -2.27
C ALA A 233 16.48 -24.32 -1.96
N LYS A 234 16.63 -24.69 -0.68
CA LYS A 234 17.02 -26.04 -0.25
C LYS A 234 15.85 -26.99 -0.03
N ALA A 235 14.61 -26.49 -0.03
CA ALA A 235 13.38 -27.29 -0.12
C ALA A 235 12.42 -26.50 -0.99
N MET A 236 12.29 -26.85 -2.26
CA MET A 236 11.07 -26.54 -3.00
C MET A 236 9.92 -27.09 -2.15
N ILE A 237 9.12 -26.19 -1.58
CA ILE A 237 7.86 -26.61 -0.97
C ILE A 237 7.01 -27.06 -2.14
N GLU A 238 7.00 -28.39 -2.39
CA GLU A 238 6.04 -28.97 -3.31
C GLU A 238 4.68 -28.88 -2.63
N HIS A 239 3.93 -27.85 -2.98
CA HIS A 239 2.54 -27.78 -2.60
C HIS A 239 1.81 -28.96 -3.24
N PRO A 240 0.92 -29.64 -2.51
CA PRO A 240 0.11 -30.68 -3.11
C PRO A 240 -0.77 -30.06 -4.21
N VAL A 241 -0.53 -30.46 -5.47
CA VAL A 241 -1.21 -29.92 -6.65
C VAL A 241 -2.37 -30.83 -7.05
N ARG A 242 -3.50 -30.23 -7.38
CA ARG A 242 -4.64 -30.92 -7.99
C ARG A 242 -5.15 -30.15 -9.18
N THR A 243 -5.19 -30.77 -10.35
CA THR A 243 -5.80 -30.19 -11.55
C THR A 243 -7.29 -30.51 -11.59
N ILE A 244 -8.09 -29.51 -11.90
CA ILE A 244 -9.55 -29.62 -12.03
C ILE A 244 -9.96 -29.16 -13.43
N ALA A 245 -10.36 -30.15 -14.26
CA ALA A 245 -10.79 -29.92 -15.64
C ALA A 245 -12.33 -30.10 -15.84
N SER A 246 -13.08 -30.43 -14.78
CA SER A 246 -14.52 -30.69 -14.90
C SER A 246 -15.30 -29.96 -13.81
N GLY A 247 -16.37 -29.28 -14.20
CA GLY A 247 -17.36 -28.69 -13.29
C GLY A 247 -18.11 -29.67 -12.39
N GLN A 248 -17.98 -30.96 -12.65
CA GLN A 248 -18.55 -32.04 -11.81
C GLN A 248 -17.63 -32.39 -10.62
N ASN A 249 -16.39 -31.88 -10.60
CA ASN A 249 -15.45 -32.11 -9.50
C ASN A 249 -16.02 -31.61 -8.17
N THR A 250 -15.91 -32.44 -7.12
CA THR A 250 -16.44 -32.14 -5.79
C THR A 250 -15.90 -30.86 -5.20
N HIS A 251 -14.55 -30.66 -5.29
CA HIS A 251 -13.91 -29.44 -4.78
C HIS A 251 -14.36 -28.20 -5.52
N PHE A 252 -14.53 -28.28 -6.85
CA PHE A 252 -15.06 -27.17 -7.64
C PHE A 252 -16.48 -26.80 -7.21
N LYS A 253 -17.35 -27.82 -7.05
CA LYS A 253 -18.73 -27.58 -6.56
C LYS A 253 -18.78 -26.99 -5.16
N GLU A 254 -17.87 -27.37 -4.28
CA GLU A 254 -17.72 -26.77 -2.95
C GLU A 254 -17.29 -25.31 -3.05
N MET A 255 -16.24 -25.00 -3.83
CA MET A 255 -15.79 -23.63 -4.05
C MET A 255 -16.88 -22.76 -4.67
N LYS A 256 -17.62 -23.27 -5.64
CA LYS A 256 -18.73 -22.55 -6.28
C LYS A 256 -19.86 -22.19 -5.31
N LYS A 257 -20.16 -23.03 -4.31
CA LYS A 257 -21.11 -22.68 -3.25
C LYS A 257 -20.69 -21.47 -2.44
N LEU A 258 -19.37 -21.23 -2.27
CA LEU A 258 -18.84 -20.10 -1.52
C LEU A 258 -19.04 -18.74 -2.21
N LEU A 259 -19.51 -18.73 -3.45
CA LEU A 259 -19.93 -17.50 -4.13
C LEU A 259 -21.24 -16.91 -3.58
N THR A 260 -21.91 -17.63 -2.67
CA THR A 260 -23.15 -17.20 -2.02
C THR A 260 -22.98 -17.06 -0.52
N GLY A 261 -23.68 -16.11 0.11
CA GLY A 261 -23.63 -15.91 1.56
C GLY A 261 -24.08 -17.16 2.34
N ARG A 262 -25.05 -17.92 1.83
CA ARG A 262 -25.47 -19.22 2.43
C ARG A 262 -24.35 -20.25 2.38
N GLY A 263 -23.64 -20.33 1.26
CA GLY A 263 -22.53 -21.26 1.10
C GLY A 263 -21.35 -20.90 2.02
N VAL A 264 -21.02 -19.63 2.12
CA VAL A 264 -19.99 -19.12 3.03
C VAL A 264 -20.32 -19.50 4.48
N ARG A 265 -21.55 -19.21 4.94
CA ARG A 265 -22.00 -19.52 6.30
C ARG A 265 -21.97 -21.02 6.60
N LYS A 266 -22.45 -21.87 5.66
CA LYS A 266 -22.43 -23.33 5.84
C LYS A 266 -21.04 -23.95 5.74
N GLY A 267 -20.21 -23.41 4.84
CA GLY A 267 -18.89 -23.97 4.55
C GLY A 267 -17.83 -23.55 5.56
N GLY A 268 -18.05 -22.47 6.33
CA GLY A 268 -17.03 -21.91 7.23
C GLY A 268 -15.78 -21.42 6.48
N LYS A 269 -15.89 -21.15 5.19
CA LYS A 269 -14.79 -20.79 4.30
C LYS A 269 -15.19 -19.66 3.36
N ALA A 270 -14.21 -18.95 2.81
CA ALA A 270 -14.45 -17.92 1.80
C ALA A 270 -13.39 -17.92 0.70
N LEU A 271 -13.77 -17.42 -0.47
CA LEU A 271 -12.87 -17.14 -1.58
C LEU A 271 -12.47 -15.67 -1.57
N VAL A 272 -11.17 -15.43 -1.52
CA VAL A 272 -10.58 -14.09 -1.58
C VAL A 272 -10.01 -13.85 -2.97
N SER A 273 -10.36 -12.72 -3.58
CA SER A 273 -9.86 -12.30 -4.89
C SER A 273 -9.06 -11.00 -4.78
N GLY A 274 -8.15 -10.79 -5.74
CA GLY A 274 -7.30 -9.61 -5.86
C GLY A 274 -5.96 -9.74 -5.16
N GLY A 275 -4.90 -9.35 -5.85
CA GLY A 275 -3.52 -9.59 -5.41
C GLY A 275 -3.18 -8.99 -4.05
N LYS A 276 -3.70 -7.76 -3.75
CA LYS A 276 -3.42 -7.12 -2.47
C LYS A 276 -4.09 -7.84 -1.28
N PRO A 277 -5.42 -8.10 -1.24
CA PRO A 277 -6.04 -8.84 -0.15
C PRO A 277 -5.46 -10.24 0.03
N VAL A 278 -5.21 -10.95 -1.06
CA VAL A 278 -4.61 -12.30 -1.04
C VAL A 278 -3.22 -12.25 -0.39
N GLY A 279 -2.37 -11.30 -0.79
CA GLY A 279 -1.02 -11.15 -0.22
C GLY A 279 -1.05 -10.78 1.26
N GLU A 280 -1.93 -9.86 1.68
CA GLU A 280 -2.09 -9.46 3.08
C GLU A 280 -2.55 -10.63 3.96
N ILE A 281 -3.48 -11.44 3.48
CA ILE A 281 -3.98 -12.60 4.23
C ILE A 281 -2.92 -13.69 4.33
N LEU A 282 -2.20 -14.00 3.26
CA LEU A 282 -1.08 -14.94 3.30
C LEU A 282 0.01 -14.51 4.30
N ALA A 283 0.28 -13.21 4.39
CA ALA A 283 1.30 -12.68 5.30
C ALA A 283 0.84 -12.66 6.76
N ASN A 284 -0.40 -12.24 7.03
CA ASN A 284 -0.87 -11.94 8.38
C ASN A 284 -1.68 -13.09 9.01
N HIS A 285 -2.28 -13.98 8.18
CA HIS A 285 -3.15 -15.06 8.62
C HIS A 285 -2.84 -16.40 7.90
N PRO A 286 -1.56 -16.83 7.84
CA PRO A 286 -1.15 -18.03 7.08
C PRO A 286 -1.83 -19.30 7.59
N ASP A 287 -2.17 -19.37 8.88
CA ASP A 287 -2.87 -20.47 9.54
C ASP A 287 -4.31 -20.68 9.04
N ARG A 288 -4.90 -19.64 8.44
CA ARG A 288 -6.26 -19.69 7.87
C ARG A 288 -6.28 -20.08 6.39
N CYS A 289 -5.13 -20.04 5.71
CA CYS A 289 -5.03 -20.33 4.28
C CYS A 289 -5.10 -21.83 4.01
N GLU A 290 -6.10 -22.27 3.23
CA GLU A 290 -6.32 -23.68 2.91
C GLU A 290 -5.91 -24.04 1.49
N ALA A 291 -6.21 -23.18 0.51
CA ALA A 291 -5.86 -23.45 -0.87
C ALA A 291 -5.57 -22.20 -1.69
N TRP A 292 -4.63 -22.35 -2.58
CA TRP A 292 -4.35 -21.46 -3.69
C TRP A 292 -5.05 -21.97 -4.94
N ILE A 293 -5.80 -21.12 -5.61
CA ILE A 293 -6.59 -21.48 -6.78
C ILE A 293 -6.15 -20.60 -7.93
N SER A 294 -5.66 -21.23 -9.00
CA SER A 294 -5.18 -20.54 -10.19
C SER A 294 -5.73 -21.16 -11.46
N SER A 295 -5.79 -20.39 -12.53
CA SER A 295 -6.00 -20.94 -13.88
C SER A 295 -4.75 -21.65 -14.36
N ALA A 296 -4.89 -22.60 -15.28
CA ALA A 296 -3.76 -23.24 -15.95
C ALA A 296 -2.84 -22.18 -16.58
N GLY A 297 -1.54 -22.25 -16.30
CA GLY A 297 -0.54 -21.30 -16.76
C GLY A 297 -0.34 -20.05 -15.90
N GLN A 298 -1.14 -19.84 -14.86
CA GLN A 298 -0.90 -18.79 -13.86
C GLN A 298 0.18 -19.19 -12.83
N ALA A 299 0.66 -18.20 -12.07
CA ALA A 299 1.71 -18.38 -11.09
C ALA A 299 1.35 -19.39 -9.98
N PRO A 300 2.32 -20.21 -9.52
CA PRO A 300 2.15 -21.07 -8.36
C PRO A 300 1.91 -20.26 -7.08
N PRO A 301 1.55 -20.92 -5.95
CA PRO A 301 1.54 -20.28 -4.66
C PRO A 301 2.86 -19.58 -4.37
N PRO A 302 2.84 -18.37 -3.78
CA PRO A 302 4.07 -17.68 -3.40
C PRO A 302 4.98 -18.53 -2.50
N PRO A 303 6.31 -18.44 -2.61
CA PRO A 303 7.25 -19.30 -1.87
C PRO A 303 7.11 -19.23 -0.33
N HIS A 304 6.52 -18.17 0.20
CA HIS A 304 6.25 -18.00 1.63
C HIS A 304 4.89 -18.53 2.08
N SER A 305 4.15 -19.17 1.18
CA SER A 305 2.86 -19.79 1.50
C SER A 305 3.04 -20.97 2.45
N PRO A 306 2.03 -21.28 3.31
CA PRO A 306 2.10 -22.43 4.20
C PRO A 306 2.40 -23.73 3.44
N PRO A 307 3.28 -24.61 3.93
CA PRO A 307 3.65 -25.85 3.22
C PRO A 307 2.47 -26.77 2.91
N GLN A 308 1.47 -26.73 3.76
CA GLN A 308 0.24 -27.53 3.65
C GLN A 308 -0.81 -26.92 2.70
N LEU A 309 -0.55 -25.73 2.15
CA LEU A 309 -1.47 -25.05 1.24
C LEU A 309 -1.72 -25.91 0.00
N MET A 310 -2.98 -26.33 -0.23
CA MET A 310 -3.35 -27.06 -1.44
C MET A 310 -3.31 -26.12 -2.65
N TRP A 311 -2.75 -26.56 -3.76
CA TRP A 311 -2.79 -25.82 -5.01
C TRP A 311 -3.78 -26.44 -5.99
N PHE A 312 -4.88 -25.77 -6.27
CA PHE A 312 -5.83 -26.13 -7.31
C PHE A 312 -5.51 -25.39 -8.61
N GLN A 313 -5.19 -26.13 -9.65
CA GLN A 313 -5.07 -25.62 -11.02
C GLN A 313 -6.36 -25.93 -11.77
N LEU A 314 -7.09 -24.90 -12.15
CA LEU A 314 -8.37 -25.02 -12.84
C LEU A 314 -8.23 -24.79 -14.34
N ASP A 315 -9.06 -25.48 -15.12
CA ASP A 315 -9.33 -25.08 -16.50
C ASP A 315 -9.76 -23.60 -16.53
N PRO A 316 -9.33 -22.82 -17.53
CA PRO A 316 -9.63 -21.38 -17.61
C PRO A 316 -11.11 -21.05 -17.46
N GLY A 317 -12.00 -21.80 -18.12
CA GLY A 317 -13.44 -21.55 -18.02
C GLY A 317 -14.01 -21.79 -16.60
N LEU A 318 -13.48 -22.80 -15.89
CA LEU A 318 -13.88 -23.05 -14.50
C LEU A 318 -13.30 -22.00 -13.53
N PHE A 319 -12.11 -21.50 -13.81
CA PHE A 319 -11.53 -20.43 -13.03
C PHE A 319 -12.36 -19.14 -13.13
N ASP A 320 -12.76 -18.77 -14.35
CA ASP A 320 -13.58 -17.58 -14.61
C ASP A 320 -14.94 -17.66 -13.90
N GLU A 321 -15.52 -18.86 -13.72
CA GLU A 321 -16.73 -19.04 -12.94
C GLU A 321 -16.54 -18.73 -11.43
N LEU A 322 -15.34 -18.87 -10.90
CA LEU A 322 -15.01 -18.56 -9.50
C LEU A 322 -14.52 -17.12 -9.32
N ASP A 323 -13.85 -16.54 -10.30
CA ASP A 323 -13.37 -15.15 -10.24
C ASP A 323 -14.47 -14.15 -10.60
N VAL A 324 -15.54 -14.16 -9.81
CA VAL A 324 -16.70 -13.23 -9.97
C VAL A 324 -16.31 -11.75 -9.89
N SER A 325 -15.08 -11.44 -9.51
CA SER A 325 -14.55 -10.09 -9.43
C SER A 325 -13.78 -9.69 -10.68
N GLY A 326 -13.53 -10.59 -11.63
CA GLY A 326 -12.81 -10.35 -12.88
C GLY A 326 -11.38 -9.85 -12.65
N THR A 327 -10.72 -10.35 -11.63
CA THR A 327 -9.36 -9.90 -11.27
C THR A 327 -8.29 -10.57 -12.12
N HIS A 328 -8.61 -11.69 -12.74
CA HIS A 328 -7.71 -12.57 -13.50
C HIS A 328 -6.43 -12.93 -12.73
N ALA A 329 -6.48 -12.81 -11.41
CA ALA A 329 -5.40 -13.16 -10.50
C ALA A 329 -5.79 -14.39 -9.67
N PRO A 330 -4.84 -15.20 -9.17
CA PRO A 330 -5.15 -16.34 -8.34
C PRO A 330 -6.02 -15.98 -7.13
N LEU A 331 -6.90 -16.92 -6.76
CA LEU A 331 -7.78 -16.80 -5.60
C LEU A 331 -7.20 -17.55 -4.42
N LEU A 332 -7.58 -17.14 -3.21
CA LEU A 332 -7.20 -17.80 -1.97
C LEU A 332 -8.44 -18.34 -1.26
N LEU A 333 -8.45 -19.64 -0.95
CA LEU A 333 -9.47 -20.23 -0.07
C LEU A 333 -9.00 -20.11 1.37
N ILE A 334 -9.80 -19.49 2.20
CA ILE A 334 -9.52 -19.31 3.62
C ILE A 334 -10.59 -19.91 4.52
N ARG A 335 -10.19 -20.35 5.72
CA ARG A 335 -11.08 -20.69 6.81
C ARG A 335 -11.50 -19.41 7.54
N LEU A 336 -12.79 -19.28 7.81
CA LEU A 336 -13.34 -18.10 8.47
C LEU A 336 -12.99 -18.06 9.96
N PRO A 337 -12.78 -16.86 10.53
CA PRO A 337 -12.84 -16.68 11.98
C PRO A 337 -14.27 -16.89 12.49
N GLU A 338 -14.42 -17.29 13.73
CA GLU A 338 -15.69 -17.18 14.42
C GLU A 338 -16.05 -15.71 14.59
N ILE A 339 -17.32 -15.38 14.40
CA ILE A 339 -17.89 -14.07 14.68
C ILE A 339 -18.71 -14.22 15.97
N PRO A 340 -18.21 -13.74 17.12
CA PRO A 340 -18.92 -13.87 18.40
C PRO A 340 -20.26 -13.13 18.36
N GLU A 341 -21.25 -13.64 19.10
CA GLU A 341 -22.52 -12.95 19.28
C GLU A 341 -22.34 -11.69 20.16
N TRP A 342 -23.07 -10.66 19.83
CA TRP A 342 -23.24 -9.46 20.62
C TRP A 342 -24.67 -9.40 21.12
N HIS A 343 -24.82 -9.27 22.41
CA HIS A 343 -26.13 -9.10 23.05
C HIS A 343 -26.32 -7.63 23.43
N PRO A 344 -27.51 -7.04 23.17
CA PRO A 344 -27.79 -5.65 23.53
C PRO A 344 -27.55 -5.30 25.00
N THR A 345 -27.65 -6.25 25.89
CA THR A 345 -27.35 -6.08 27.33
C THR A 345 -25.87 -5.82 27.65
N GLU A 346 -24.94 -6.14 26.72
CA GLU A 346 -23.52 -5.84 26.86
C GLU A 346 -23.25 -4.32 26.67
N GLY A 347 -24.17 -3.61 26.02
CA GLY A 347 -23.95 -2.22 25.60
C GLY A 347 -22.89 -2.09 24.52
N PHE A 348 -22.35 -0.90 24.36
CA PHE A 348 -21.29 -0.61 23.40
C PHE A 348 -19.96 -0.31 24.12
N PRO A 349 -18.81 -0.77 23.61
CA PRO A 349 -17.51 -0.32 24.10
C PRO A 349 -17.33 1.18 23.85
N ALA A 350 -16.35 1.78 24.53
CA ALA A 350 -16.00 3.19 24.31
C ALA A 350 -15.74 3.48 22.82
N GLY A 351 -16.26 4.58 22.33
CA GLY A 351 -16.22 4.99 20.94
C GLY A 351 -17.46 4.53 20.15
N CYS A 352 -17.30 4.42 18.85
CA CYS A 352 -18.36 4.08 17.91
C CYS A 352 -18.39 2.57 17.61
N SER A 353 -19.55 1.96 17.70
CA SER A 353 -19.85 0.63 17.17
C SER A 353 -20.76 0.79 15.95
N VAL A 354 -20.38 0.25 14.79
CA VAL A 354 -21.20 0.37 13.58
C VAL A 354 -22.16 -0.80 13.48
N LEU A 355 -23.46 -0.53 13.53
CA LEU A 355 -24.51 -1.54 13.28
C LEU A 355 -24.80 -1.61 11.79
N ILE A 356 -24.62 -2.79 11.21
CA ILE A 356 -24.70 -3.02 9.77
C ILE A 356 -25.93 -3.89 9.46
N PRO A 357 -27.03 -3.31 8.92
CA PRO A 357 -28.20 -4.05 8.50
C PRO A 357 -28.23 -4.34 6.97
N PHE A 358 -27.16 -4.07 6.23
CA PHE A 358 -27.18 -4.02 4.77
C PHE A 358 -27.31 -5.39 4.12
N GLN A 359 -28.21 -5.52 3.16
CA GLN A 359 -28.43 -6.75 2.40
C GLN A 359 -27.46 -6.89 1.21
N ASP A 360 -26.95 -5.78 0.67
CA ASP A 360 -25.92 -5.80 -0.36
C ASP A 360 -24.54 -6.05 0.26
N PRO A 361 -23.85 -7.14 -0.15
CA PRO A 361 -22.50 -7.44 0.33
C PRO A 361 -21.48 -6.34 0.07
N GLU A 362 -21.61 -5.56 -1.01
CA GLU A 362 -20.69 -4.46 -1.32
C GLU A 362 -20.83 -3.35 -0.28
N ASN A 363 -22.05 -3.01 0.12
CA ASN A 363 -22.30 -2.03 1.18
C ASN A 363 -21.80 -2.52 2.55
N VAL A 364 -21.97 -3.81 2.87
CA VAL A 364 -21.38 -4.41 4.08
C VAL A 364 -19.86 -4.22 4.10
N GLY A 365 -19.18 -4.59 3.01
CA GLY A 365 -17.74 -4.46 2.91
C GLY A 365 -17.25 -3.01 3.00
N ALA A 366 -17.94 -2.09 2.31
CA ALA A 366 -17.61 -0.66 2.33
C ALA A 366 -17.80 -0.03 3.71
N ALA A 367 -18.87 -0.42 4.44
CA ALA A 367 -19.10 0.03 5.81
C ALA A 367 -18.02 -0.47 6.77
N ILE A 368 -17.65 -1.76 6.70
CA ILE A 368 -16.57 -2.35 7.49
C ILE A 368 -15.25 -1.62 7.22
N ARG A 369 -14.94 -1.32 5.96
CA ARG A 369 -13.75 -0.56 5.58
C ARG A 369 -13.73 0.85 6.18
N SER A 370 -14.87 1.55 6.12
CA SER A 370 -15.02 2.87 6.69
C SER A 370 -14.92 2.83 8.22
N ALA A 371 -15.56 1.85 8.86
CA ALA A 371 -15.47 1.64 10.31
C ALA A 371 -14.01 1.45 10.77
N ALA A 372 -13.25 0.59 10.10
CA ALA A 372 -11.83 0.39 10.38
C ALA A 372 -11.00 1.66 10.14
N ALA A 373 -11.24 2.37 9.02
CA ALA A 373 -10.49 3.57 8.66
C ALA A 373 -10.67 4.72 9.65
N PHE A 374 -11.87 4.87 10.21
CA PHE A 374 -12.18 5.92 11.18
C PHE A 374 -12.01 5.47 12.65
N GLY A 375 -11.54 4.25 12.88
CA GLY A 375 -11.23 3.76 14.22
C GLY A 375 -12.46 3.41 15.06
N ALA A 376 -13.54 2.91 14.44
CA ALA A 376 -14.66 2.33 15.17
C ALA A 376 -14.18 1.12 16.00
N ALA A 377 -14.75 0.95 17.18
CA ALA A 377 -14.36 -0.11 18.11
C ALA A 377 -14.72 -1.51 17.58
N GLN A 378 -15.85 -1.62 16.89
CA GLN A 378 -16.36 -2.86 16.31
C GLN A 378 -17.40 -2.60 15.23
N ALA A 379 -17.70 -3.64 14.44
CA ALA A 379 -18.88 -3.70 13.57
C ALA A 379 -19.80 -4.82 14.01
N ILE A 380 -21.07 -4.50 14.21
CA ILE A 380 -22.14 -5.44 14.62
C ILE A 380 -23.00 -5.72 13.40
N LEU A 381 -22.94 -6.95 12.90
CA LEU A 381 -23.70 -7.41 11.75
C LEU A 381 -25.09 -7.83 12.24
N LEU A 382 -26.11 -7.06 11.90
CA LEU A 382 -27.49 -7.41 12.26
C LEU A 382 -27.98 -8.63 11.45
N ALA A 383 -29.06 -9.25 11.87
CA ALA A 383 -29.55 -10.50 11.26
C ALA A 383 -29.90 -10.32 9.75
N GLU A 384 -30.27 -9.12 9.33
CA GLU A 384 -30.55 -8.75 7.95
C GLU A 384 -29.28 -8.66 7.07
N SER A 385 -28.12 -8.54 7.71
CA SER A 385 -26.87 -8.25 7.00
C SER A 385 -26.45 -9.38 6.08
N ALA A 386 -25.96 -9.01 4.89
CA ALA A 386 -25.22 -9.95 4.06
C ALA A 386 -23.95 -10.41 4.79
N HIS A 387 -23.49 -11.61 4.44
CA HIS A 387 -22.33 -12.21 5.11
C HIS A 387 -21.05 -11.40 4.83
N PRO A 388 -20.28 -10.97 5.85
CA PRO A 388 -19.12 -10.08 5.66
C PRO A 388 -17.98 -10.74 4.87
N PHE A 389 -17.93 -12.08 4.83
CA PHE A 389 -17.00 -12.85 4.01
C PHE A 389 -17.56 -13.31 2.67
N HIS A 390 -18.68 -12.76 2.22
CA HIS A 390 -19.10 -12.88 0.84
C HIS A 390 -18.02 -12.29 -0.10
N PRO A 391 -17.70 -12.91 -1.27
CA PRO A 391 -16.60 -12.42 -2.14
C PRO A 391 -16.68 -10.92 -2.46
N LYS A 392 -17.87 -10.39 -2.72
CA LYS A 392 -18.09 -8.96 -2.96
C LYS A 392 -17.80 -8.11 -1.72
N ALA A 393 -18.20 -8.56 -0.52
CA ALA A 393 -17.91 -7.86 0.74
C ALA A 393 -16.43 -7.88 1.08
N LEU A 394 -15.76 -9.02 0.90
CA LEU A 394 -14.29 -9.15 1.04
C LEU A 394 -13.55 -8.14 0.14
N ARG A 395 -13.95 -8.06 -1.13
CA ARG A 395 -13.36 -7.11 -2.08
C ARG A 395 -13.58 -5.66 -1.65
N ALA A 396 -14.82 -5.29 -1.32
CA ALA A 396 -15.17 -3.93 -0.93
C ALA A 396 -14.49 -3.50 0.38
N SER A 397 -14.31 -4.43 1.33
CA SER A 397 -13.64 -4.16 2.60
C SER A 397 -12.14 -3.94 2.47
N GLY A 398 -11.51 -4.39 1.37
CA GLY A 398 -10.07 -4.25 1.15
C GLY A 398 -9.21 -4.89 2.25
N GLY A 399 -9.68 -5.99 2.85
CA GLY A 399 -9.00 -6.69 3.94
C GLY A 399 -9.44 -6.27 5.35
N ALA A 400 -10.13 -5.14 5.51
CA ALA A 400 -10.55 -4.63 6.82
C ALA A 400 -11.45 -5.60 7.61
N VAL A 401 -12.14 -6.50 6.92
CA VAL A 401 -13.00 -7.54 7.52
C VAL A 401 -12.23 -8.50 8.44
N LEU A 402 -10.91 -8.63 8.27
CA LEU A 402 -10.05 -9.48 9.11
C LEU A 402 -9.36 -8.72 10.24
N SER A 403 -9.37 -7.40 10.21
CA SER A 403 -8.69 -6.56 11.20
C SER A 403 -9.64 -5.85 12.17
N LEU A 404 -10.89 -5.58 11.75
CA LEU A 404 -11.89 -4.99 12.62
C LEU A 404 -12.57 -6.08 13.47
N SER A 405 -12.86 -5.79 14.74
CA SER A 405 -13.69 -6.66 15.57
C SER A 405 -15.09 -6.76 14.99
N LEU A 406 -15.48 -7.97 14.56
CA LEU A 406 -16.82 -8.27 14.06
C LEU A 406 -17.64 -9.00 15.11
N ARG A 407 -18.90 -8.61 15.26
CA ARG A 407 -19.87 -9.27 16.15
C ARG A 407 -21.15 -9.56 15.39
N GLN A 408 -21.85 -10.65 15.73
CA GLN A 408 -23.17 -10.97 15.20
C GLN A 408 -24.22 -10.42 16.14
N GLY A 409 -25.08 -9.52 15.64
CA GLY A 409 -26.18 -8.92 16.41
C GLY A 409 -27.53 -9.56 16.11
N PRO A 410 -28.57 -9.15 16.86
CA PRO A 410 -29.95 -9.55 16.62
C PRO A 410 -30.53 -8.92 15.34
N ALA A 411 -31.79 -9.15 15.06
CA ALA A 411 -32.50 -8.40 14.01
C ALA A 411 -32.67 -6.92 14.41
N LEU A 412 -32.74 -6.05 13.42
CA LEU A 412 -32.91 -4.60 13.64
C LEU A 412 -34.16 -4.28 14.48
N GLY A 413 -35.23 -5.03 14.25
CA GLY A 413 -36.50 -4.89 15.01
C GLY A 413 -36.40 -5.35 16.47
N ASP A 414 -35.40 -6.15 16.83
CA ASP A 414 -35.19 -6.65 18.19
C ASP A 414 -34.24 -5.81 19.02
N LEU A 415 -33.72 -4.71 18.44
CA LEU A 415 -32.84 -3.78 19.15
C LEU A 415 -33.65 -2.99 20.21
N PRO A 416 -33.26 -3.03 21.50
CA PRO A 416 -33.90 -2.24 22.56
C PRO A 416 -33.82 -0.73 22.29
N GLU A 417 -34.93 -0.03 22.44
CA GLU A 417 -35.01 1.40 22.15
C GLU A 417 -34.17 2.29 23.08
N ASN A 418 -33.81 1.79 24.26
CA ASN A 418 -33.00 2.51 25.24
C ASN A 418 -31.49 2.48 24.95
N LEU A 419 -31.06 1.79 23.91
CA LEU A 419 -29.64 1.79 23.51
C LEU A 419 -29.20 3.18 23.00
N PRO A 420 -27.97 3.61 23.35
CA PRO A 420 -27.42 4.88 22.86
C PRO A 420 -27.03 4.73 21.37
N ILE A 421 -28.01 4.83 20.48
CA ILE A 421 -27.82 4.70 19.04
C ILE A 421 -28.02 6.06 18.37
N VAL A 422 -27.08 6.45 17.53
CA VAL A 422 -27.18 7.52 16.56
C VAL A 422 -27.62 6.90 15.23
N ALA A 423 -28.86 7.13 14.86
CA ALA A 423 -29.43 6.58 13.64
C ALA A 423 -29.34 7.62 12.50
N LEU A 424 -29.21 7.17 11.25
CA LEU A 424 -29.13 8.01 10.06
C LEU A 424 -30.38 7.87 9.20
N SER A 425 -31.00 9.00 8.88
CA SER A 425 -32.14 9.07 7.96
C SER A 425 -32.00 10.29 7.04
N ALA A 426 -32.69 10.28 5.91
CA ALA A 426 -32.81 11.47 5.07
C ALA A 426 -33.58 12.63 5.77
N GLN A 427 -34.37 12.30 6.80
CA GLN A 427 -35.15 13.24 7.58
C GLN A 427 -34.61 13.29 9.01
N GLY A 428 -34.63 14.49 9.61
CA GLY A 428 -34.17 14.73 10.98
C GLY A 428 -33.23 15.92 11.08
N PRO A 429 -32.80 16.28 12.30
CA PRO A 429 -31.83 17.34 12.52
C PRO A 429 -30.48 17.03 11.88
N ASP A 430 -29.76 18.09 11.52
CA ASP A 430 -28.43 17.99 10.91
C ASP A 430 -27.46 17.25 11.83
N ILE A 431 -26.74 16.27 11.29
CA ILE A 431 -25.72 15.49 12.02
C ILE A 431 -24.65 16.38 12.67
N ARG A 432 -24.42 17.59 12.12
CA ARG A 432 -23.50 18.56 12.71
C ARG A 432 -23.97 19.10 14.07
N ALA A 433 -25.26 18.99 14.38
CA ALA A 433 -25.81 19.33 15.69
C ALA A 433 -26.02 18.12 16.61
N ALA A 434 -25.81 16.90 16.12
CA ALA A 434 -25.99 15.68 16.90
C ALA A 434 -24.96 15.58 18.03
N ALA A 435 -25.35 15.02 19.16
CA ALA A 435 -24.42 14.59 20.20
C ALA A 435 -23.99 13.15 19.94
N PHE A 436 -22.69 12.88 20.01
CA PHE A 436 -22.14 11.52 19.98
C PHE A 436 -21.80 11.09 21.41
N PRO A 437 -22.52 10.10 21.99
CA PRO A 437 -22.19 9.59 23.32
C PRO A 437 -20.78 8.99 23.36
N PRO A 438 -20.13 8.91 24.54
CA PRO A 438 -18.81 8.30 24.69
C PRO A 438 -18.74 6.83 24.26
N ALA A 439 -19.87 6.12 24.29
CA ALA A 439 -20.04 4.75 23.81
C ALA A 439 -21.39 4.65 23.11
N PHE A 440 -21.43 4.40 21.81
CA PHE A 440 -22.67 4.40 21.04
C PHE A 440 -22.64 3.49 19.83
N GLY A 441 -23.83 3.16 19.35
CA GLY A 441 -24.04 2.51 18.05
C GLY A 441 -24.35 3.53 16.96
N LEU A 442 -23.70 3.41 15.80
CA LEU A 442 -24.04 4.15 14.58
C LEU A 442 -24.87 3.23 13.69
N LEU A 443 -26.11 3.60 13.41
CA LEU A 443 -27.04 2.80 12.63
C LEU A 443 -27.47 3.56 11.38
N ALA A 444 -27.13 3.05 10.19
CA ALA A 444 -27.69 3.50 8.93
C ALA A 444 -28.97 2.71 8.59
N GLY A 445 -29.86 3.32 7.83
CA GLY A 445 -31.12 2.68 7.43
C GLY A 445 -30.94 1.49 6.50
N LEU A 446 -31.93 0.60 6.49
CA LEU A 446 -32.05 -0.48 5.50
C LEU A 446 -32.19 0.11 4.09
N GLU A 447 -31.61 -0.57 3.13
CA GLU A 447 -31.81 -0.27 1.71
C GLU A 447 -33.28 -0.52 1.32
N GLY A 448 -33.93 0.48 0.75
CA GLY A 448 -35.35 0.45 0.38
C GLY A 448 -36.28 0.92 1.49
N PRO A 449 -36.61 0.13 2.52
CA PRO A 449 -37.63 0.49 3.52
C PRO A 449 -37.16 1.57 4.52
N GLY A 450 -35.84 1.85 4.58
CA GLY A 450 -35.28 2.79 5.56
C GLY A 450 -35.27 2.25 7.00
N LEU A 451 -35.29 3.15 7.98
CA LEU A 451 -35.31 2.78 9.40
C LEU A 451 -36.73 2.45 9.89
N PRO A 452 -36.88 1.49 10.83
CA PRO A 452 -38.09 1.34 11.63
C PRO A 452 -38.42 2.61 12.42
N GLU A 453 -39.74 2.79 12.74
CA GLU A 453 -40.23 4.02 13.37
C GLU A 453 -39.51 4.42 14.69
N PRO A 454 -39.17 3.51 15.61
CA PRO A 454 -38.49 3.89 16.84
C PRO A 454 -37.14 4.59 16.60
N TRP A 455 -36.47 4.23 15.51
CA TRP A 455 -35.17 4.80 15.12
C TRP A 455 -35.30 6.01 14.20
N ARG A 456 -36.34 6.04 13.34
CA ARG A 456 -36.59 7.12 12.40
C ARG A 456 -36.89 8.44 13.11
N SER A 457 -37.71 8.42 14.15
CA SER A 457 -38.10 9.61 14.92
C SER A 457 -36.93 10.25 15.67
N ARG A 458 -35.84 9.51 15.91
CA ARG A 458 -34.64 9.95 16.62
C ARG A 458 -33.41 10.06 15.70
N ALA A 459 -33.59 9.87 14.41
CA ALA A 459 -32.50 9.89 13.46
C ALA A 459 -32.01 11.30 13.19
N VAL A 460 -30.74 11.38 12.79
CA VAL A 460 -30.11 12.59 12.28
C VAL A 460 -29.88 12.50 10.79
N SER A 461 -29.84 13.64 10.11
CA SER A 461 -29.67 13.72 8.67
C SER A 461 -28.30 14.25 8.27
N ILE A 462 -27.80 13.75 7.15
CA ILE A 462 -26.66 14.33 6.45
C ILE A 462 -27.22 15.32 5.42
N PRO A 463 -26.89 16.62 5.49
CA PRO A 463 -27.37 17.58 4.52
C PRO A 463 -26.90 17.26 3.10
N ILE A 464 -27.84 17.05 2.21
CA ILE A 464 -27.61 16.83 0.78
C ILE A 464 -28.49 17.78 -0.05
N ARG A 465 -28.24 17.88 -1.34
CA ARG A 465 -29.08 18.66 -2.24
C ARG A 465 -30.48 18.07 -2.33
N ALA A 466 -31.50 18.92 -2.42
CA ALA A 466 -32.91 18.51 -2.44
C ALA A 466 -33.29 17.64 -3.66
N GLU A 467 -32.51 17.74 -4.75
CA GLU A 467 -32.73 16.95 -5.96
C GLU A 467 -32.26 15.50 -5.82
N VAL A 468 -31.54 15.16 -4.74
CA VAL A 468 -31.03 13.82 -4.44
C VAL A 468 -31.85 13.26 -3.29
N GLU A 469 -32.51 12.12 -3.50
CA GLU A 469 -33.41 11.50 -2.52
C GLU A 469 -32.66 11.01 -1.27
N SER A 470 -31.52 10.34 -1.46
CA SER A 470 -30.70 9.78 -0.37
C SER A 470 -29.28 9.47 -0.82
N LEU A 471 -28.36 9.31 0.13
CA LEU A 471 -27.03 8.74 -0.09
C LEU A 471 -27.10 7.22 -0.03
N ASN A 472 -26.18 6.56 -0.74
CA ASN A 472 -25.89 5.14 -0.50
C ASN A 472 -25.60 4.91 0.99
N ALA A 473 -26.13 3.83 1.56
CA ALA A 473 -26.08 3.55 3.00
C ALA A 473 -24.63 3.47 3.55
N ALA A 474 -23.71 2.85 2.81
CA ALA A 474 -22.31 2.79 3.19
C ALA A 474 -21.61 4.17 3.10
N ALA A 475 -21.98 4.98 2.10
CA ALA A 475 -21.50 6.36 1.97
C ALA A 475 -22.01 7.23 3.13
N ALA A 476 -23.28 7.13 3.50
CA ALA A 476 -23.84 7.82 4.66
C ALA A 476 -23.11 7.42 5.95
N THR A 477 -22.85 6.11 6.13
CA THR A 477 -22.09 5.59 7.27
C THR A 477 -20.68 6.20 7.32
N ALA A 478 -19.98 6.28 6.18
CA ALA A 478 -18.64 6.86 6.11
C ALA A 478 -18.62 8.36 6.47
N VAL A 479 -19.59 9.14 6.01
CA VAL A 479 -19.73 10.57 6.34
C VAL A 479 -20.00 10.76 7.83
N ALA A 480 -20.87 9.94 8.41
CA ALA A 480 -21.18 10.01 9.85
C ALA A 480 -19.98 9.63 10.72
N LEU A 481 -19.22 8.61 10.34
CA LEU A 481 -17.97 8.23 11.01
C LEU A 481 -16.91 9.34 10.91
N TYR A 482 -16.78 10.00 9.77
CA TYR A 482 -15.90 11.15 9.61
C TYR A 482 -16.30 12.30 10.55
N GLU A 483 -17.59 12.61 10.62
CA GLU A 483 -18.10 13.69 11.49
C GLU A 483 -17.87 13.39 12.98
N TRP A 484 -18.11 12.15 13.40
CA TRP A 484 -17.78 11.68 14.74
C TRP A 484 -16.28 11.83 15.04
N ARG A 485 -15.40 11.29 14.18
CA ARG A 485 -13.96 11.30 14.41
C ARG A 485 -13.36 12.70 14.40
N ARG A 486 -13.89 13.59 13.56
CA ARG A 486 -13.48 15.00 13.52
C ARG A 486 -13.67 15.70 14.87
N ARG A 487 -14.71 15.35 15.60
CA ARG A 487 -15.00 15.95 16.91
C ARG A 487 -14.16 15.40 18.02
N GLU A 488 -13.86 14.11 18.01
CA GLU A 488 -12.92 13.53 18.99
C GLU A 488 -11.52 14.15 18.87
N GLY A 489 -11.04 14.43 17.65
CA GLY A 489 -9.76 15.08 17.43
C GLY A 489 -9.72 16.58 17.77
N GLY A 490 -10.88 17.22 17.92
CA GLY A 490 -10.99 18.65 18.26
C GLY A 490 -11.06 18.97 19.77
N SER A 491 -11.14 17.96 20.64
CA SER A 491 -11.22 18.14 22.10
C SER A 491 -9.87 17.98 22.82
N GLY A 492 -8.75 17.92 22.06
CA GLY A 492 -7.39 17.78 22.57
C GLY A 492 -6.41 18.79 21.98
N GLY A 493 -6.81 20.08 21.92
CA GLY A 493 -5.97 21.20 21.52
C GLY A 493 -5.91 22.24 22.62
#